data_ecd43d0cd81200d65f3226e17af7bfaa
#
_entry.id   ecd43d0cd81200d65f3226e17af7bfaa
#
_cell.length_a   1.000
_cell.length_b   1.000
_cell.length_c   1.000
_cell.angle_alpha   90.00
_cell.angle_beta   90.00
_cell.angle_gamma   90.00
#
_symmetry.space_group_name_H-M   'P 1'
#
loop_
_entity.id
_entity.type
_entity.pdbx_description
1 polymer ?
#
loop_
_entity_poly.entity_id
_entity_poly.type
_entity_poly.pdbx_seq_one_letter_code
_entity_poly.pdbx_strand_id
1 'polypeptide(L)'
;QIQGIQAPHFRAISSIAFHHLLDETKVNGRVVRSVVDREYGRIDWNDPEINQDPDFLQKFVRQLGKQIHQAALAEGEQTNTKLRTFINNIVEGFATSPEGIDQLRKRSVMVQAAILSVEVPHDVAEAVRGAYRDICRENEDDMTPVAVRSSAAGEDSRKKAFAGLQDTYLNM
;
A
#
# COMPACT_ATOMS: atom_id res chain seq x y z
N GLN A 1 -31.87 15.69 -7.67
CA GLN A 1 -31.80 15.19 -6.28
C GLN A 1 -33.01 14.30 -6.05
N ILE A 2 -32.79 13.04 -5.75
CA ILE A 2 -33.87 12.14 -5.29
C ILE A 2 -34.13 12.55 -3.84
N GLN A 3 -35.30 13.10 -3.56
CA GLN A 3 -35.71 13.50 -2.19
C GLN A 3 -35.63 12.26 -1.27
N GLY A 4 -34.86 12.36 -0.18
CA GLY A 4 -34.80 11.35 0.88
C GLY A 4 -33.55 10.49 0.93
N ILE A 5 -32.61 10.62 -0.03
CA ILE A 5 -31.28 9.94 0.07
C ILE A 5 -30.26 10.98 0.52
N GLN A 6 -29.81 10.86 1.75
CA GLN A 6 -28.63 11.61 2.24
C GLN A 6 -27.36 10.90 1.76
N ALA A 7 -26.46 11.65 1.12
CA ALA A 7 -25.11 11.14 0.88
C ALA A 7 -24.40 10.93 2.22
N PRO A 8 -23.68 9.83 2.41
CA PRO A 8 -22.90 9.64 3.62
C PRO A 8 -21.83 10.72 3.75
N HIS A 9 -21.47 11.08 4.98
CA HIS A 9 -20.34 11.94 5.23
C HIS A 9 -19.06 11.30 4.72
N PHE A 10 -18.21 12.05 4.05
CA PHE A 10 -16.95 11.53 3.53
C PHE A 10 -15.83 12.56 3.66
N ARG A 11 -14.60 12.07 3.67
CA ARG A 11 -13.36 12.86 3.58
C ARG A 11 -12.47 12.22 2.53
N ALA A 12 -11.78 13.05 1.76
CA ALA A 12 -10.82 12.60 0.76
C ALA A 12 -9.40 12.90 1.22
N ILE A 13 -8.53 11.91 1.13
CA ILE A 13 -7.09 12.08 1.29
C ILE A 13 -6.50 12.28 -0.10
N SER A 14 -5.85 13.42 -0.32
CA SER A 14 -5.32 13.73 -1.65
C SER A 14 -4.11 12.86 -2.00
N SER A 15 -3.85 12.70 -3.31
CA SER A 15 -2.63 12.04 -3.81
C SER A 15 -1.33 12.72 -3.34
N ILE A 16 -1.40 13.99 -2.92
CA ILE A 16 -0.26 14.72 -2.32
C ILE A 16 0.24 14.00 -1.06
N ALA A 17 -0.65 13.45 -0.23
CA ALA A 17 -0.26 12.69 0.95
C ALA A 17 0.56 11.44 0.58
N PHE A 18 0.20 10.74 -0.50
CA PHE A 18 0.98 9.60 -1.00
C PHE A 18 2.35 10.05 -1.56
N HIS A 19 2.39 11.14 -2.31
CA HIS A 19 3.66 11.70 -2.78
C HIS A 19 4.55 12.12 -1.62
N HIS A 20 3.98 12.75 -0.59
CA HIS A 20 4.70 13.11 0.62
C HIS A 20 5.27 11.88 1.33
N LEU A 21 4.49 10.81 1.50
CA LEU A 21 5.00 9.53 2.00
C LEU A 21 6.23 9.05 1.21
N LEU A 22 6.15 9.04 -0.12
CA LEU A 22 7.24 8.57 -0.98
C LEU A 22 8.52 9.41 -0.87
N ASP A 23 8.39 10.72 -0.64
CA ASP A 23 9.50 11.67 -0.65
C ASP A 23 10.14 11.87 0.72
N GLU A 24 9.36 11.77 1.80
CA GLU A 24 9.84 12.00 3.15
C GLU A 24 10.29 10.73 3.86
N THR A 25 9.77 9.57 3.46
CA THR A 25 10.18 8.32 4.09
C THR A 25 11.40 7.69 3.42
N LYS A 26 12.17 6.97 4.23
CA LYS A 26 13.35 6.22 3.80
C LYS A 26 13.16 4.74 4.05
N VAL A 27 13.78 3.92 3.23
CA VAL A 27 13.75 2.47 3.34
C VAL A 27 15.16 1.89 3.19
N ASN A 28 15.46 0.86 3.96
CA ASN A 28 16.69 0.08 3.79
C ASN A 28 16.49 -0.93 2.64
N GLY A 29 16.92 -0.54 1.44
CA GLY A 29 16.72 -1.35 0.24
C GLY A 29 17.42 -2.71 0.28
N ARG A 30 18.51 -2.87 1.06
CA ARG A 30 19.17 -4.16 1.26
C ARG A 30 18.29 -5.08 2.09
N VAL A 31 17.74 -4.58 3.19
CA VAL A 31 16.85 -5.35 4.06
C VAL A 31 15.61 -5.78 3.29
N VAL A 32 14.98 -4.87 2.53
CA VAL A 32 13.81 -5.20 1.70
C VAL A 32 14.12 -6.36 0.77
N ARG A 33 15.21 -6.28 0.00
CA ARG A 33 15.60 -7.34 -0.94
C ARG A 33 15.86 -8.66 -0.23
N SER A 34 16.66 -8.63 0.84
CA SER A 34 17.03 -9.83 1.59
C SER A 34 15.82 -10.55 2.19
N VAL A 35 14.90 -9.82 2.81
CA VAL A 35 13.69 -10.39 3.40
C VAL A 35 12.76 -10.94 2.31
N VAL A 36 12.51 -10.16 1.25
CA VAL A 36 11.66 -10.60 0.16
C VAL A 36 12.25 -11.81 -0.55
N ASP A 37 13.53 -11.81 -0.90
CA ASP A 37 14.17 -12.94 -1.57
C ASP A 37 14.06 -14.23 -0.77
N ARG A 38 14.29 -14.14 0.54
CA ARG A 38 14.19 -15.28 1.44
C ARG A 38 12.77 -15.83 1.56
N GLU A 39 11.80 -14.97 1.83
CA GLU A 39 10.42 -15.42 2.10
C GLU A 39 9.67 -15.76 0.81
N TYR A 40 9.89 -15.01 -0.28
CA TYR A 40 9.31 -15.30 -1.58
C TYR A 40 9.77 -16.66 -2.12
N GLY A 41 11.06 -17.01 -1.92
CA GLY A 41 11.63 -18.28 -2.34
C GLY A 41 11.14 -19.50 -1.54
N ARG A 42 10.43 -19.31 -0.44
CA ARG A 42 9.83 -20.37 0.37
C ARG A 42 8.42 -20.76 -0.09
N ILE A 43 7.82 -19.94 -0.94
CA ILE A 43 6.45 -20.13 -1.43
C ILE A 43 6.47 -20.96 -2.72
N ASP A 44 5.68 -22.00 -2.76
CA ASP A 44 5.33 -22.67 -4.01
C ASP A 44 4.21 -21.89 -4.72
N TRP A 45 4.59 -20.97 -5.60
CA TRP A 45 3.66 -20.12 -6.33
C TRP A 45 2.77 -20.86 -7.34
N ASN A 46 3.01 -22.17 -7.55
CA ASN A 46 2.16 -23.03 -8.38
C ASN A 46 1.15 -23.82 -7.53
N ASP A 47 1.19 -23.69 -6.21
CA ASP A 47 0.25 -24.34 -5.33
C ASP A 47 -1.19 -23.85 -5.60
N PRO A 48 -2.13 -24.76 -5.93
CA PRO A 48 -3.51 -24.37 -6.18
C PRO A 48 -4.20 -23.74 -4.97
N GLU A 49 -3.84 -24.09 -3.75
CA GLU A 49 -4.44 -23.52 -2.54
C GLU A 49 -4.08 -22.05 -2.40
N ILE A 50 -2.84 -21.66 -2.71
CA ILE A 50 -2.39 -20.27 -2.72
C ILE A 50 -3.14 -19.47 -3.79
N ASN A 51 -3.31 -20.04 -4.98
CA ASN A 51 -3.98 -19.37 -6.08
C ASN A 51 -5.50 -19.23 -5.87
N GLN A 52 -6.10 -20.00 -4.98
CA GLN A 52 -7.52 -19.94 -4.63
C GLN A 52 -7.81 -19.02 -3.42
N ASP A 53 -6.81 -18.65 -2.62
CA ASP A 53 -6.97 -17.68 -1.52
C ASP A 53 -6.79 -16.25 -2.07
N PRO A 54 -7.89 -15.48 -2.27
CA PRO A 54 -7.79 -14.12 -2.81
C PRO A 54 -7.03 -13.17 -1.87
N ASP A 55 -6.95 -13.49 -0.59
CA ASP A 55 -6.31 -12.66 0.42
C ASP A 55 -4.85 -13.07 0.70
N PHE A 56 -4.40 -14.20 0.15
CA PHE A 56 -3.05 -14.74 0.42
C PHE A 56 -1.97 -13.69 0.17
N LEU A 57 -1.95 -13.12 -1.01
CA LEU A 57 -0.93 -12.13 -1.40
C LEU A 57 -0.92 -10.92 -0.46
N GLN A 58 -2.11 -10.43 -0.10
CA GLN A 58 -2.24 -9.28 0.80
C GLN A 58 -1.72 -9.61 2.21
N LYS A 59 -2.07 -10.78 2.75
CA LYS A 59 -1.58 -11.27 4.05
C LYS A 59 -0.06 -11.42 4.02
N PHE A 60 0.46 -12.03 2.97
CA PHE A 60 1.89 -12.25 2.77
C PHE A 60 2.68 -10.94 2.72
N VAL A 61 2.24 -9.98 1.91
CA VAL A 61 2.89 -8.67 1.79
C VAL A 61 2.87 -7.90 3.11
N ARG A 62 1.75 -7.93 3.85
CA ARG A 62 1.66 -7.31 5.19
C ARG A 62 2.64 -7.94 6.19
N GLN A 63 2.80 -9.26 6.16
CA GLN A 63 3.77 -9.95 7.00
C GLN A 63 5.20 -9.55 6.63
N LEU A 64 5.53 -9.48 5.34
CA LEU A 64 6.82 -9.00 4.86
C LEU A 64 7.12 -7.57 5.32
N GLY A 65 6.15 -6.66 5.20
CA GLY A 65 6.30 -5.28 5.66
C GLY A 65 6.70 -5.20 7.14
N LYS A 66 6.06 -5.99 8.01
CA LYS A 66 6.41 -6.07 9.44
C LYS A 66 7.82 -6.62 9.66
N GLN A 67 8.21 -7.68 8.95
CA GLN A 67 9.55 -8.27 9.06
C GLN A 67 10.64 -7.30 8.59
N ILE A 68 10.40 -6.59 7.47
CA ILE A 68 11.31 -5.58 6.94
C ILE A 68 11.49 -4.45 7.94
N HIS A 69 10.39 -3.92 8.49
CA HIS A 69 10.43 -2.86 9.50
C HIS A 69 11.29 -3.27 10.71
N GLN A 70 11.03 -4.44 11.27
CA GLN A 70 11.79 -4.96 12.41
C GLN A 70 13.28 -5.17 12.08
N ALA A 71 13.59 -5.74 10.91
CA ALA A 71 14.95 -5.96 10.50
C ALA A 71 15.70 -4.64 10.22
N ALA A 72 15.02 -3.64 9.65
CA ALA A 72 15.61 -2.32 9.39
C ALA A 72 15.95 -1.58 10.69
N LEU A 73 15.13 -1.69 11.72
CA LEU A 73 15.43 -1.14 13.06
C LEU A 73 16.71 -1.74 13.66
N ALA A 74 16.99 -3.01 13.40
CA ALA A 74 18.19 -3.69 13.91
C ALA A 74 19.47 -3.30 13.16
N GLU A 75 19.39 -2.96 11.86
CA GLU A 75 20.57 -2.62 11.03
C GLU A 75 20.98 -1.14 11.11
N GLY A 76 20.11 -0.25 11.60
CA GLY A 76 20.37 1.20 11.64
C GLY A 76 20.23 1.90 10.28
N GLU A 77 20.42 3.23 10.27
CA GLU A 77 20.01 4.11 9.16
C GLU A 77 21.05 4.26 8.02
N GLN A 78 22.24 3.70 8.13
CA GLN A 78 23.39 4.03 7.25
C GLN A 78 23.21 3.72 5.76
N THR A 79 22.21 2.90 5.39
CA THR A 79 21.97 2.47 4.00
C THR A 79 20.58 2.86 3.48
N ASN A 80 19.89 3.78 4.16
CA ASN A 80 18.54 4.15 3.82
C ASN A 80 18.49 5.08 2.60
N THR A 81 17.63 4.73 1.64
CA THR A 81 17.32 5.57 0.47
C THR A 81 15.87 6.06 0.55
N LYS A 82 15.56 7.16 -0.13
CA LYS A 82 14.16 7.61 -0.24
C LYS A 82 13.30 6.49 -0.84
N LEU A 83 12.12 6.29 -0.28
CA LEU A 83 11.18 5.25 -0.74
C LEU A 83 10.87 5.40 -2.23
N ARG A 84 10.66 6.63 -2.73
CA ARG A 84 10.46 6.93 -4.15
C ARG A 84 11.62 6.41 -5.00
N THR A 85 12.86 6.70 -4.61
CA THR A 85 14.06 6.26 -5.35
C THR A 85 14.15 4.75 -5.40
N PHE A 86 13.88 4.09 -4.27
CA PHE A 86 13.87 2.63 -4.21
C PHE A 86 12.82 2.01 -5.15
N ILE A 87 11.59 2.54 -5.15
CA ILE A 87 10.50 2.06 -6.01
C ILE A 87 10.86 2.29 -7.48
N ASN A 88 11.33 3.49 -7.85
CA ASN A 88 11.69 3.80 -9.23
C ASN A 88 12.76 2.84 -9.76
N ASN A 89 13.80 2.54 -8.97
CA ASN A 89 14.84 1.60 -9.36
C ASN A 89 14.31 0.17 -9.61
N ILE A 90 13.26 -0.24 -8.89
CA ILE A 90 12.60 -1.53 -9.13
C ILE A 90 11.77 -1.47 -10.42
N VAL A 91 11.02 -0.38 -10.62
CA VAL A 91 10.13 -0.21 -11.77
C VAL A 91 10.92 -0.01 -13.08
N GLU A 92 11.97 0.79 -13.07
CA GLU A 92 12.82 1.00 -14.24
C GLU A 92 13.47 -0.30 -14.75
N GLY A 93 13.78 -1.23 -13.85
CA GLY A 93 14.25 -2.56 -14.23
C GLY A 93 13.23 -3.38 -15.04
N PHE A 94 11.93 -3.04 -15.01
CA PHE A 94 10.93 -3.69 -15.86
C PHE A 94 11.05 -3.33 -17.34
N ALA A 95 11.46 -2.09 -17.63
CA ALA A 95 11.48 -1.56 -18.99
C ALA A 95 12.63 -2.15 -19.83
N THR A 96 13.62 -2.74 -19.20
CA THR A 96 14.88 -3.12 -19.83
C THR A 96 15.06 -4.64 -20.02
N SER A 97 14.18 -5.47 -19.46
CA SER A 97 14.31 -6.93 -19.56
C SER A 97 12.92 -7.60 -19.69
N PRO A 98 12.70 -8.46 -20.68
CA PRO A 98 11.48 -9.27 -20.77
C PRO A 98 11.51 -10.32 -19.66
N GLU A 99 10.97 -9.97 -18.51
CA GLU A 99 10.90 -10.86 -17.37
C GLU A 99 9.64 -11.71 -17.40
N GLY A 100 9.74 -12.96 -16.93
CA GLY A 100 8.58 -13.84 -16.75
C GLY A 100 7.63 -13.33 -15.64
N ILE A 101 6.39 -13.87 -15.65
CA ILE A 101 5.33 -13.49 -14.69
C ILE A 101 5.79 -13.60 -13.23
N ASP A 102 6.63 -14.59 -12.92
CA ASP A 102 7.14 -14.78 -11.56
C ASP A 102 8.02 -13.62 -11.11
N GLN A 103 8.90 -13.12 -11.96
CA GLN A 103 9.73 -11.95 -11.66
C GLN A 103 8.89 -10.68 -11.49
N LEU A 104 7.86 -10.50 -12.30
CA LEU A 104 6.91 -9.38 -12.17
C LEU A 104 6.18 -9.45 -10.82
N ARG A 105 5.71 -10.64 -10.43
CA ARG A 105 5.06 -10.87 -9.13
C ARG A 105 6.02 -10.53 -7.98
N LYS A 106 7.24 -11.04 -8.03
CA LYS A 106 8.26 -10.79 -7.00
C LYS A 106 8.58 -9.31 -6.83
N ARG A 107 8.72 -8.56 -7.93
CA ARG A 107 8.95 -7.11 -7.89
C ARG A 107 7.75 -6.35 -7.33
N SER A 108 6.53 -6.75 -7.71
CA SER A 108 5.31 -6.19 -7.14
C SER A 108 5.24 -6.40 -5.63
N VAL A 109 5.53 -7.61 -5.16
CA VAL A 109 5.63 -7.94 -3.72
C VAL A 109 6.67 -7.05 -3.03
N MET A 110 7.83 -6.85 -3.67
CA MET A 110 8.92 -6.04 -3.11
C MET A 110 8.51 -4.57 -2.94
N VAL A 111 7.85 -3.98 -3.94
CA VAL A 111 7.34 -2.60 -3.87
C VAL A 111 6.29 -2.46 -2.77
N GLN A 112 5.31 -3.35 -2.73
CA GLN A 112 4.25 -3.32 -1.74
C GLN A 112 4.80 -3.52 -0.32
N ALA A 113 5.70 -4.48 -0.12
CA ALA A 113 6.31 -4.74 1.18
C ALA A 113 7.17 -3.56 1.65
N ALA A 114 7.88 -2.88 0.74
CA ALA A 114 8.64 -1.67 1.06
C ALA A 114 7.72 -0.53 1.53
N ILE A 115 6.59 -0.30 0.85
CA ILE A 115 5.60 0.71 1.25
C ILE A 115 5.01 0.37 2.63
N LEU A 116 4.70 -0.89 2.90
CA LEU A 116 4.12 -1.32 4.18
C LEU A 116 5.13 -1.41 5.32
N SER A 117 6.43 -1.31 5.03
CA SER A 117 7.49 -1.35 6.05
C SER A 117 7.85 0.01 6.64
N VAL A 118 7.44 1.11 6.00
CA VAL A 118 7.76 2.46 6.44
C VAL A 118 6.65 3.04 7.31
N GLU A 119 7.01 3.94 8.20
CA GLU A 119 6.05 4.70 9.00
C GLU A 119 5.41 5.80 8.16
N VAL A 120 4.12 6.02 8.38
CA VAL A 120 3.40 7.14 7.77
C VAL A 120 3.90 8.45 8.40
N PRO A 121 4.27 9.48 7.61
CA PRO A 121 4.66 10.78 8.13
C PRO A 121 3.64 11.31 9.14
N HIS A 122 4.13 11.92 10.22
CA HIS A 122 3.30 12.33 11.36
C HIS A 122 2.17 13.28 10.95
N ASP A 123 2.44 14.23 10.09
CA ASP A 123 1.47 15.20 9.57
C ASP A 123 0.36 14.53 8.75
N VAL A 124 0.71 13.54 7.92
CA VAL A 124 -0.27 12.72 7.17
C VAL A 124 -1.13 11.90 8.14
N ALA A 125 -0.50 11.25 9.13
CA ALA A 125 -1.22 10.47 10.12
C ALA A 125 -2.18 11.33 10.93
N GLU A 126 -1.78 12.55 11.34
CA GLU A 126 -2.64 13.49 12.06
C GLU A 126 -3.78 14.02 11.17
N ALA A 127 -3.52 14.29 9.90
CA ALA A 127 -4.57 14.70 8.96
C ALA A 127 -5.64 13.61 8.80
N VAL A 128 -5.23 12.33 8.69
CA VAL A 128 -6.16 11.18 8.62
C VAL A 128 -6.98 11.05 9.91
N ARG A 129 -6.31 11.13 11.07
CA ARG A 129 -7.01 11.08 12.37
C ARG A 129 -7.98 12.25 12.55
N GLY A 130 -7.59 13.45 12.08
CA GLY A 130 -8.45 14.64 12.08
C GLY A 130 -9.69 14.42 11.23
N ALA A 131 -9.52 13.94 10.00
CA ALA A 131 -10.62 13.63 9.09
C ALA A 131 -11.60 12.60 9.68
N TYR A 132 -11.08 11.57 10.36
CA TYR A 132 -11.92 10.58 11.03
C TYR A 132 -12.70 11.18 12.21
N ARG A 133 -12.04 11.97 13.07
CA ARG A 133 -12.73 12.67 14.17
C ARG A 133 -13.84 13.60 13.69
N ASP A 134 -13.67 14.24 12.55
CA ASP A 134 -14.72 15.08 11.98
C ASP A 134 -15.92 14.26 11.52
N ILE A 135 -15.71 13.08 10.91
CA ILE A 135 -16.78 12.15 10.55
C ILE A 135 -17.53 11.65 11.79
N CYS A 136 -16.81 11.27 12.84
CA CYS A 136 -17.42 10.85 14.11
C CYS A 136 -18.29 11.96 14.71
N ARG A 137 -17.77 13.20 14.72
CA ARG A 137 -18.53 14.36 15.23
C ARG A 137 -19.80 14.63 14.41
N GLU A 138 -19.72 14.52 13.08
CA GLU A 138 -20.87 14.74 12.21
C GLU A 138 -21.94 13.64 12.34
N ASN A 139 -21.56 12.44 12.79
CA ASN A 139 -22.47 11.34 13.07
C ASN A 139 -22.89 11.22 14.54
N GLU A 140 -22.42 12.14 15.40
CA GLU A 140 -22.67 12.12 16.85
C GLU A 140 -22.28 10.77 17.52
N ASP A 141 -21.19 10.15 17.00
CA ASP A 141 -20.69 8.84 17.45
C ASP A 141 -19.16 8.84 17.51
N ASP A 142 -18.61 8.51 18.67
CA ASP A 142 -17.17 8.54 18.93
C ASP A 142 -16.39 7.46 18.13
N MET A 143 -17.08 6.43 17.64
CA MET A 143 -16.50 5.31 16.89
C MET A 143 -17.33 4.91 15.67
N THR A 144 -17.66 5.87 14.82
CA THR A 144 -18.40 5.62 13.58
C THR A 144 -17.64 4.66 12.66
N PRO A 145 -18.18 3.48 12.31
CA PRO A 145 -17.58 2.61 11.32
C PRO A 145 -17.49 3.29 9.96
N VAL A 146 -16.33 3.25 9.33
CA VAL A 146 -16.11 3.87 8.03
C VAL A 146 -15.69 2.85 6.97
N ALA A 147 -15.99 3.16 5.71
CA ALA A 147 -15.44 2.46 4.56
C ALA A 147 -14.24 3.27 4.01
N VAL A 148 -13.07 2.65 3.98
CA VAL A 148 -11.89 3.24 3.33
C VAL A 148 -11.79 2.70 1.91
N ARG A 149 -11.82 3.59 0.93
CA ARG A 149 -11.77 3.23 -0.49
C ARG A 149 -10.56 3.88 -1.15
N SER A 150 -9.82 3.10 -1.92
CA SER A 150 -8.82 3.65 -2.82
C SER A 150 -9.52 4.31 -4.02
N SER A 151 -8.90 5.35 -4.58
CA SER A 151 -9.30 5.94 -5.85
C SER A 151 -8.06 6.23 -6.69
N ALA A 152 -8.14 5.99 -8.00
CA ALA A 152 -7.05 6.28 -8.92
C ALA A 152 -7.37 7.52 -9.76
N ALA A 153 -6.39 8.40 -9.93
CA ALA A 153 -6.52 9.50 -10.87
C ALA A 153 -6.70 8.93 -12.30
N GLY A 154 -7.82 9.28 -12.94
CA GLY A 154 -8.14 8.79 -14.29
C GLY A 154 -9.05 7.55 -14.34
N GLU A 155 -9.66 7.16 -13.22
CA GLU A 155 -10.64 6.08 -13.14
C GLU A 155 -11.78 6.23 -14.17
N ASP A 156 -12.23 7.47 -14.43
CA ASP A 156 -13.27 7.80 -15.39
C ASP A 156 -12.75 7.98 -16.83
N SER A 157 -11.47 7.67 -17.10
CA SER A 157 -10.96 7.82 -18.46
C SER A 157 -11.49 6.69 -19.35
N ARG A 158 -12.15 7.06 -20.46
CA ARG A 158 -12.71 6.11 -21.45
C ARG A 158 -11.71 5.11 -22.05
N LYS A 159 -10.41 5.27 -21.79
CA LYS A 159 -9.34 4.47 -22.38
C LYS A 159 -8.73 3.42 -21.44
N LYS A 160 -9.04 3.45 -20.13
CA LYS A 160 -8.47 2.50 -19.16
C LYS A 160 -9.56 2.09 -18.16
N ALA A 161 -9.96 0.83 -18.19
CA ALA A 161 -10.82 0.27 -17.17
C ALA A 161 -9.97 -0.16 -15.98
N PHE A 162 -10.17 0.48 -14.83
CA PHE A 162 -9.53 0.12 -13.56
C PHE A 162 -10.46 -0.73 -12.66
N ALA A 163 -11.51 -1.31 -13.25
CA ALA A 163 -12.43 -2.16 -12.52
C ALA A 163 -11.69 -3.33 -11.86
N GLY A 164 -11.88 -3.51 -10.56
CA GLY A 164 -11.24 -4.57 -9.79
C GLY A 164 -9.80 -4.29 -9.31
N LEU A 165 -9.24 -3.11 -9.61
CA LEU A 165 -7.92 -2.69 -9.12
C LEU A 165 -7.99 -1.86 -7.84
N GLN A 166 -9.20 -1.60 -7.34
CA GLN A 166 -9.42 -0.76 -6.16
C GLN A 166 -9.90 -1.59 -4.99
N ASP A 167 -9.25 -1.38 -3.84
CA ASP A 167 -9.62 -2.02 -2.59
C ASP A 167 -10.64 -1.17 -1.82
N THR A 168 -11.58 -1.85 -1.16
CA THR A 168 -12.49 -1.25 -0.21
C THR A 168 -12.39 -2.01 1.11
N TYR A 169 -12.05 -1.29 2.17
CA TYR A 169 -12.00 -1.82 3.52
C TYR A 169 -13.23 -1.33 4.28
N LEU A 170 -14.04 -2.25 4.78
CA LEU A 170 -15.28 -1.96 5.50
C LEU A 170 -15.06 -2.07 7.01
N ASN A 171 -15.85 -1.31 7.78
CA ASN A 171 -15.89 -1.35 9.24
C ASN A 171 -14.52 -1.12 9.88
N MET A 172 -13.77 -0.16 9.34
CA MET A 172 -12.48 0.28 9.88
C MET A 172 -12.69 1.22 11.06
#